data_565b33b9568ebfd2e2392c937701227d
#
_entry.id   565b33b9568ebfd2e2392c937701227d
#
_cell.length_a   1.000
_cell.length_b   1.000
_cell.length_c   1.000
_cell.angle_alpha   90.00
_cell.angle_beta   90.00
_cell.angle_gamma   90.00
#
_symmetry.space_group_name_H-M   'P 1'
#
loop_
_entity.id
_entity.type
_entity.pdbx_description
1 polymer ?
#
loop_
_entity_poly.entity_id
_entity_poly.type
_entity_poly.pdbx_seq_one_letter_code
_entity_poly.pdbx_strand_id
1 'polypeptide(L)'
;MQASVPGATKEQQEIFDYEPYSMMITAPAGCGKTEALAYRAKGLLERYDFSGNGRRLLITSFTNQAKDNISERLKKYIGAQTLRKHVIVCNFHGLASRIIKAHGQLIGIGSDWTLANVDWVGKELRAGRYGRNDSDRARQVLRDAKLTCLTDDNVMKRLEGTVGQAGEIARTIEKKRINEKMISYDDQIRVALWLLSDHRVADLYRNYFFAALVDEFQDLTPQQLRFVKALCGENITFAGDVAQSIYSFAGADVAYVQQEIDKDSGRQIKLLKSFRSAPAVLNAVNSLSPVTSSEHLRAAFPNRWGSGGVAGLASFDDEDCEAAWVAGMSKSILRHFPHQRIGIITRTVNRAIVAKRTLTQSGIEYTDWGRGIFRPEVAGVLKRICSDIQTHSFANNLEALQYIQQKAATYYHVGQTEEFEEGCGWLFDQFFQRGFDLSKAHEIEENIAVKRGNETIATHEGVHCLTGHAGKGQQFDWVFVLGLEDGTIPDFRAKDPESKCEEARVLSVMISRARIGVFGTYTKGKVDRWGKYRENTPSEFIEYLKKAPGFLCGKDAIETWCGKADYQAIALM
;
A
#
# COMPACT_ATOMS: atom_id res chain seq x y z
N MET A 1 24.96 0.79 33.16
CA MET A 1 23.53 0.38 33.26
C MET A 1 23.00 0.29 31.84
N GLN A 2 22.53 -0.88 31.42
CA GLN A 2 21.84 -0.97 30.11
C GLN A 2 20.57 -0.12 30.16
N ALA A 3 20.45 0.83 29.23
CA ALA A 3 19.24 1.64 29.11
C ALA A 3 18.07 0.73 28.73
N SER A 4 17.08 0.58 29.62
CA SER A 4 15.89 -0.18 29.34
C SER A 4 14.80 0.74 28.79
N VAL A 5 14.08 0.28 27.75
CA VAL A 5 12.90 0.99 27.23
C VAL A 5 11.68 0.53 28.04
N PRO A 6 11.03 1.42 28.79
CA PRO A 6 9.85 1.03 29.58
C PRO A 6 8.76 0.43 28.70
N GLY A 7 8.28 -0.76 29.07
CA GLY A 7 7.21 -1.45 28.35
C GLY A 7 7.61 -2.20 27.07
N ALA A 8 8.90 -2.23 26.72
CA ALA A 8 9.41 -3.03 25.59
C ALA A 8 9.35 -4.53 25.90
N THR A 9 9.05 -5.36 24.89
CA THR A 9 9.24 -6.80 24.99
C THR A 9 10.72 -7.17 24.96
N LYS A 10 11.06 -8.42 25.28
CA LYS A 10 12.46 -8.88 25.19
C LYS A 10 13.04 -8.70 23.79
N GLU A 11 12.26 -9.04 22.79
CA GLU A 11 12.63 -8.91 21.38
C GLU A 11 12.84 -7.44 20.98
N GLN A 12 11.98 -6.55 21.48
CA GLN A 12 12.11 -5.10 21.24
C GLN A 12 13.31 -4.50 21.98
N GLN A 13 13.62 -4.96 23.19
CA GLN A 13 14.83 -4.56 23.91
C GLN A 13 16.10 -5.04 23.18
N GLU A 14 16.10 -6.27 22.63
CA GLU A 14 17.19 -6.78 21.82
C GLU A 14 17.42 -5.94 20.56
N ILE A 15 16.33 -5.51 19.88
CA ILE A 15 16.40 -4.61 18.73
C ILE A 15 17.01 -3.25 19.12
N PHE A 16 16.65 -2.73 20.27
CA PHE A 16 17.22 -1.48 20.82
C PHE A 16 18.71 -1.60 21.08
N ASP A 17 19.15 -2.70 21.69
CA ASP A 17 20.54 -2.92 22.12
C ASP A 17 21.48 -3.39 21.01
N TYR A 18 20.94 -3.88 19.87
CA TYR A 18 21.75 -4.45 18.80
C TYR A 18 22.70 -3.42 18.18
N GLU A 19 23.92 -3.85 17.88
CA GLU A 19 24.96 -3.05 17.22
C GLU A 19 24.53 -2.56 15.81
N PRO A 20 25.18 -1.56 15.18
CA PRO A 20 24.73 -0.94 13.94
C PRO A 20 24.95 -1.83 12.70
N TYR A 21 25.01 -3.13 12.86
CA TYR A 21 25.05 -4.08 11.76
C TYR A 21 23.66 -4.37 11.18
N SER A 22 23.66 -4.94 9.98
CA SER A 22 22.43 -5.33 9.31
C SER A 22 21.64 -6.37 10.11
N MET A 23 20.34 -6.15 10.22
CA MET A 23 19.42 -7.05 10.88
C MET A 23 18.09 -7.12 10.14
N MET A 24 17.38 -8.24 10.29
CA MET A 24 16.03 -8.41 9.81
C MET A 24 15.04 -8.56 10.96
N ILE A 25 13.93 -7.81 10.90
CA ILE A 25 12.83 -7.86 11.85
C ILE A 25 11.59 -8.36 11.09
N THR A 26 11.19 -9.60 11.35
CA THR A 26 9.91 -10.12 10.87
C THR A 26 8.81 -9.71 11.82
N ALA A 27 7.90 -8.87 11.36
CA ALA A 27 6.84 -8.31 12.19
C ALA A 27 5.51 -8.26 11.43
N PRO A 28 4.67 -9.29 11.55
CA PRO A 28 3.32 -9.30 11.00
C PRO A 28 2.43 -8.15 11.51
N ALA A 29 1.27 -7.99 10.90
CA ALA A 29 0.33 -6.93 11.23
C ALA A 29 0.00 -6.90 12.74
N GLY A 30 0.14 -5.74 13.36
CA GLY A 30 -0.18 -5.56 14.79
C GLY A 30 0.89 -6.05 15.77
N CYS A 31 2.02 -6.59 15.30
CA CYS A 31 3.09 -7.10 16.16
C CYS A 31 4.12 -6.05 16.58
N GLY A 32 3.85 -4.75 16.36
CA GLY A 32 4.68 -3.67 16.86
C GLY A 32 5.89 -3.32 15.99
N LYS A 33 5.83 -3.55 14.67
CA LYS A 33 6.90 -3.23 13.71
C LYS A 33 7.38 -1.78 13.79
N THR A 34 6.46 -0.81 13.69
CA THR A 34 6.79 0.63 13.77
C THR A 34 7.40 1.01 15.12
N GLU A 35 6.95 0.38 16.19
CA GLU A 35 7.50 0.53 17.53
C GLU A 35 8.94 0.01 17.59
N ALA A 36 9.20 -1.17 17.02
CA ALA A 36 10.53 -1.76 16.97
C ALA A 36 11.50 -0.89 16.17
N LEU A 37 11.08 -0.33 15.04
CA LEU A 37 11.89 0.63 14.27
C LEU A 37 12.18 1.90 15.09
N ALA A 38 11.22 2.41 15.85
CA ALA A 38 11.44 3.56 16.72
C ALA A 38 12.41 3.26 17.86
N TYR A 39 12.34 2.08 18.47
CA TYR A 39 13.32 1.61 19.47
C TYR A 39 14.69 1.43 18.84
N ARG A 40 14.78 0.86 17.64
CA ARG A 40 16.05 0.75 16.90
C ARG A 40 16.70 2.11 16.68
N ALA A 41 15.94 3.08 16.17
CA ALA A 41 16.42 4.43 15.94
C ALA A 41 16.91 5.08 17.26
N LYS A 42 16.11 4.97 18.33
CA LYS A 42 16.47 5.48 19.65
C LYS A 42 17.76 4.85 20.15
N GLY A 43 17.89 3.52 20.09
CA GLY A 43 19.08 2.82 20.55
C GLY A 43 20.35 3.22 19.80
N LEU A 44 20.27 3.42 18.48
CA LEU A 44 21.40 3.92 17.70
C LEU A 44 21.76 5.36 18.06
N LEU A 45 20.77 6.25 18.20
CA LEU A 45 21.00 7.66 18.54
C LEU A 45 21.54 7.88 19.95
N GLU A 46 21.25 7.00 20.91
CA GLU A 46 21.77 7.09 22.27
C GLU A 46 23.20 6.55 22.42
N ARG A 47 23.59 5.57 21.61
CA ARG A 47 24.90 4.91 21.73
C ARG A 47 25.98 5.48 20.84
N TYR A 48 25.61 6.18 19.75
CA TYR A 48 26.58 6.67 18.77
C TYR A 48 26.50 8.19 18.64
N ASP A 49 27.67 8.82 18.37
CA ASP A 49 27.71 10.28 18.17
C ASP A 49 27.28 10.67 16.77
N PHE A 50 26.17 11.38 16.70
CA PHE A 50 25.63 12.01 15.49
C PHE A 50 25.94 13.51 15.43
N SER A 51 26.40 14.10 16.53
CA SER A 51 26.60 15.55 16.66
C SER A 51 27.93 15.99 16.09
N GLY A 52 29.00 15.21 16.31
CA GLY A 52 30.36 15.53 15.88
C GLY A 52 30.60 15.37 14.37
N ASN A 53 29.92 14.41 13.72
CA ASN A 53 30.24 14.02 12.36
C ASN A 53 29.17 14.45 11.31
N GLY A 54 28.09 15.12 11.71
CA GLY A 54 26.99 15.50 10.83
C GLY A 54 26.21 14.33 10.21
N ARG A 55 26.47 13.09 10.67
CA ARG A 55 25.81 11.87 10.19
C ARG A 55 24.34 11.84 10.54
N ARG A 56 23.56 11.11 9.76
CA ARG A 56 22.13 10.97 9.96
C ARG A 56 21.67 9.51 9.85
N LEU A 57 20.58 9.19 10.53
CA LEU A 57 19.82 7.97 10.27
C LEU A 57 18.89 8.20 9.08
N LEU A 58 18.91 7.26 8.15
CA LEU A 58 17.93 7.21 7.07
C LEU A 58 16.79 6.27 7.46
N ILE A 59 15.54 6.72 7.36
CA ILE A 59 14.38 5.87 7.53
C ILE A 59 13.55 5.96 6.27
N THR A 60 13.35 4.81 5.62
CA THR A 60 12.57 4.73 4.39
C THR A 60 11.26 4.00 4.63
N SER A 61 10.18 4.52 4.06
CA SER A 61 8.88 3.87 4.03
C SER A 61 8.29 3.91 2.62
N PHE A 62 7.35 3.02 2.35
CA PHE A 62 6.78 2.86 1.02
C PHE A 62 5.78 3.96 0.66
N THR A 63 5.01 4.45 1.64
CA THR A 63 3.97 5.47 1.45
C THR A 63 4.19 6.69 2.31
N ASN A 64 3.64 7.83 1.90
CA ASN A 64 3.67 9.06 2.69
C ASN A 64 2.97 8.90 4.05
N GLN A 65 1.87 8.17 4.09
CA GLN A 65 1.17 7.89 5.34
C GLN A 65 2.03 7.07 6.32
N ALA A 66 2.76 6.05 5.83
CA ALA A 66 3.68 5.28 6.66
C ALA A 66 4.83 6.16 7.15
N LYS A 67 5.36 7.05 6.30
CA LYS A 67 6.37 8.06 6.67
C LYS A 67 5.88 8.95 7.82
N ASP A 68 4.65 9.47 7.73
CA ASP A 68 4.08 10.35 8.75
C ASP A 68 3.85 9.59 10.07
N ASN A 69 3.32 8.37 10.01
CA ASN A 69 3.13 7.51 11.17
C ASN A 69 4.46 7.19 11.88
N ILE A 70 5.51 6.85 11.12
CA ILE A 70 6.84 6.62 11.68
C ILE A 70 7.38 7.90 12.31
N SER A 71 7.23 9.04 11.63
CA SER A 71 7.71 10.33 12.13
C SER A 71 7.06 10.71 13.46
N GLU A 72 5.74 10.55 13.59
CA GLU A 72 5.02 10.80 14.84
C GLU A 72 5.47 9.83 15.96
N ARG A 73 5.67 8.57 15.62
CA ARG A 73 6.17 7.57 16.57
C ARG A 73 7.57 7.92 17.06
N LEU A 74 8.46 8.30 16.14
CA LEU A 74 9.82 8.73 16.47
C LEU A 74 9.82 9.98 17.37
N LYS A 75 9.01 10.98 17.07
CA LYS A 75 8.88 12.18 17.92
C LYS A 75 8.60 11.83 19.37
N LYS A 76 7.77 10.81 19.61
CA LYS A 76 7.43 10.35 20.96
C LYS A 76 8.65 9.81 21.71
N TYR A 77 9.57 9.13 21.02
CA TYR A 77 10.71 8.43 21.66
C TYR A 77 12.01 9.22 21.69
N ILE A 78 12.27 10.03 20.67
CA ILE A 78 13.54 10.76 20.52
C ILE A 78 13.36 12.29 20.57
N GLY A 79 12.14 12.78 20.58
CA GLY A 79 11.81 14.20 20.55
C GLY A 79 11.93 14.85 19.17
N ALA A 80 11.19 15.95 18.97
CA ALA A 80 11.12 16.64 17.68
C ALA A 80 12.46 17.28 17.25
N GLN A 81 13.26 17.74 18.19
CA GLN A 81 14.56 18.38 17.91
C GLN A 81 15.57 17.35 17.39
N THR A 82 15.70 16.21 18.07
CA THR A 82 16.59 15.11 17.68
C THR A 82 16.18 14.55 16.31
N LEU A 83 14.86 14.36 16.10
CA LEU A 83 14.33 13.91 14.82
C LEU A 83 14.77 14.83 13.67
N ARG A 84 14.56 16.14 13.79
CA ARG A 84 14.96 17.10 12.75
C ARG A 84 16.46 17.15 12.51
N LYS A 85 17.26 17.03 13.57
CA LYS A 85 18.72 17.20 13.50
C LYS A 85 19.43 15.94 12.99
N HIS A 86 18.94 14.75 13.35
CA HIS A 86 19.71 13.51 13.17
C HIS A 86 19.01 12.44 12.33
N VAL A 87 17.76 12.64 11.91
CA VAL A 87 17.01 11.63 11.15
C VAL A 87 16.46 12.22 9.85
N ILE A 88 16.52 11.45 8.78
CA ILE A 88 15.83 11.73 7.52
C ILE A 88 14.78 10.64 7.32
N VAL A 89 13.51 11.02 7.33
CA VAL A 89 12.39 10.13 6.99
C VAL A 89 11.89 10.49 5.60
N CYS A 90 11.99 9.58 4.65
CA CYS A 90 11.58 9.82 3.26
C CYS A 90 11.13 8.54 2.56
N ASN A 91 10.50 8.67 1.40
CA ASN A 91 10.32 7.55 0.48
C ASN A 91 11.52 7.43 -0.49
N PHE A 92 11.60 6.29 -1.17
CA PHE A 92 12.72 5.98 -2.06
C PHE A 92 12.81 6.97 -3.23
N HIS A 93 11.69 7.29 -3.88
CA HIS A 93 11.67 8.18 -5.04
C HIS A 93 12.03 9.62 -4.68
N GLY A 94 11.54 10.12 -3.54
CA GLY A 94 11.92 11.44 -3.05
C GLY A 94 13.42 11.57 -2.73
N LEU A 95 14.04 10.50 -2.19
CA LEU A 95 15.48 10.48 -1.97
C LEU A 95 16.26 10.40 -3.29
N ALA A 96 15.83 9.53 -4.20
CA ALA A 96 16.42 9.39 -5.52
C ALA A 96 16.39 10.72 -6.31
N SER A 97 15.25 11.41 -6.28
CA SER A 97 15.12 12.74 -6.93
C SER A 97 16.09 13.78 -6.36
N ARG A 98 16.34 13.77 -5.05
CA ARG A 98 17.34 14.66 -4.43
C ARG A 98 18.76 14.35 -4.90
N ILE A 99 19.11 13.07 -5.00
CA ILE A 99 20.42 12.61 -5.51
C ILE A 99 20.59 13.04 -6.98
N ILE A 100 19.57 12.83 -7.81
CA ILE A 100 19.59 13.22 -9.21
C ILE A 100 19.76 14.74 -9.36
N LYS A 101 19.02 15.54 -8.59
CA LYS A 101 19.16 17.01 -8.59
C LYS A 101 20.55 17.47 -8.18
N ALA A 102 21.18 16.77 -7.23
CA ALA A 102 22.50 17.15 -6.72
C ALA A 102 23.65 16.75 -7.65
N HIS A 103 23.54 15.63 -8.34
CA HIS A 103 24.68 14.99 -9.03
C HIS A 103 24.41 14.66 -10.51
N GLY A 104 23.20 14.90 -11.03
CA GLY A 104 22.78 14.49 -12.38
C GLY A 104 23.72 14.97 -13.51
N GLN A 105 24.36 16.11 -13.33
CA GLN A 105 25.33 16.64 -14.29
C GLN A 105 26.50 15.67 -14.56
N LEU A 106 26.86 14.81 -13.62
CA LEU A 106 27.92 13.80 -13.79
C LEU A 106 27.61 12.76 -14.88
N ILE A 107 26.33 12.58 -15.18
CA ILE A 107 25.84 11.65 -16.21
C ILE A 107 25.07 12.34 -17.33
N GLY A 108 25.27 13.66 -17.49
CA GLY A 108 24.62 14.45 -18.54
C GLY A 108 23.16 14.85 -18.26
N ILE A 109 22.68 14.65 -17.04
CA ILE A 109 21.34 15.10 -16.61
C ILE A 109 21.48 16.47 -15.94
N GLY A 110 21.26 17.53 -16.72
CA GLY A 110 21.35 18.92 -16.28
C GLY A 110 20.03 19.50 -15.77
N SER A 111 20.02 20.81 -15.53
CA SER A 111 18.84 21.56 -15.09
C SER A 111 17.73 21.65 -16.14
N ASP A 112 18.01 21.28 -17.37
CA ASP A 112 17.09 21.19 -18.50
C ASP A 112 16.30 19.89 -18.55
N TRP A 113 16.62 18.93 -17.65
CA TRP A 113 15.84 17.71 -17.45
C TRP A 113 14.73 17.94 -16.43
N THR A 114 13.55 17.39 -16.71
CA THR A 114 12.38 17.52 -15.86
C THR A 114 11.91 16.15 -15.35
N LEU A 115 11.37 16.12 -14.12
CA LEU A 115 10.68 14.95 -13.63
C LEU A 115 9.33 14.84 -14.35
N ALA A 116 9.12 13.71 -15.03
CA ALA A 116 7.85 13.43 -15.67
C ALA A 116 6.75 13.17 -14.63
N ASN A 117 5.51 13.50 -14.98
CA ASN A 117 4.35 13.11 -14.18
C ASN A 117 4.34 11.58 -13.99
N VAL A 118 3.83 11.10 -12.84
CA VAL A 118 3.78 9.67 -12.46
C VAL A 118 3.18 8.79 -13.56
N ASP A 119 2.15 9.25 -14.26
CA ASP A 119 1.51 8.51 -15.36
C ASP A 119 1.97 8.93 -16.78
N TRP A 120 3.14 9.53 -16.91
CA TRP A 120 3.63 9.97 -18.23
C TRP A 120 3.66 8.82 -19.25
N VAL A 121 4.18 7.65 -18.89
CA VAL A 121 4.18 6.45 -19.76
C VAL A 121 2.76 6.06 -20.17
N GLY A 122 1.83 6.03 -19.22
CA GLY A 122 0.42 5.73 -19.50
C GLY A 122 -0.21 6.74 -20.46
N LYS A 123 0.13 8.01 -20.32
CA LYS A 123 -0.31 9.06 -21.24
C LYS A 123 0.21 8.82 -22.66
N GLU A 124 1.48 8.48 -22.83
CA GLU A 124 2.07 8.20 -24.14
C GLU A 124 1.45 6.96 -24.80
N LEU A 125 1.21 5.92 -24.04
CA LEU A 125 0.52 4.73 -24.52
C LEU A 125 -0.90 5.05 -25.03
N ARG A 126 -1.64 5.90 -24.31
CA ARG A 126 -2.99 6.35 -24.74
C ARG A 126 -2.94 7.24 -25.97
N ALA A 127 -1.98 8.16 -26.03
CA ALA A 127 -1.80 9.06 -27.16
C ALA A 127 -1.46 8.31 -28.46
N GLY A 128 -0.73 7.19 -28.36
CA GLY A 128 -0.37 6.34 -29.50
C GLY A 128 -1.54 5.53 -30.06
N ARG A 129 -2.73 5.52 -29.43
CA ARG A 129 -3.94 4.80 -29.86
C ARG A 129 -3.71 3.29 -30.08
N TYR A 130 -2.81 2.71 -29.31
CA TYR A 130 -2.52 1.27 -29.38
C TYR A 130 -3.64 0.46 -28.76
N GLY A 131 -3.79 -0.80 -29.18
CA GLY A 131 -4.70 -1.74 -28.54
C GLY A 131 -4.37 -1.92 -27.06
N ARG A 132 -5.39 -2.21 -26.22
CA ARG A 132 -5.21 -2.35 -24.77
C ARG A 132 -4.14 -3.39 -24.43
N ASN A 133 -4.19 -4.56 -25.07
CA ASN A 133 -3.23 -5.64 -24.83
C ASN A 133 -1.80 -5.25 -25.20
N ASP A 134 -1.63 -4.51 -26.31
CA ASP A 134 -0.30 -4.04 -26.75
C ASP A 134 0.24 -2.96 -25.83
N SER A 135 -0.64 -2.07 -25.35
CA SER A 135 -0.29 -1.03 -24.37
C SER A 135 0.16 -1.64 -23.04
N ASP A 136 -0.57 -2.63 -22.53
CA ASP A 136 -0.22 -3.31 -21.27
C ASP A 136 1.10 -4.08 -21.40
N ARG A 137 1.30 -4.80 -22.52
CA ARG A 137 2.57 -5.50 -22.82
C ARG A 137 3.74 -4.52 -23.01
N ALA A 138 3.54 -3.42 -23.72
CA ALA A 138 4.59 -2.41 -23.92
C ALA A 138 5.00 -1.74 -22.60
N ARG A 139 4.04 -1.47 -21.71
CA ARG A 139 4.31 -0.96 -20.36
C ARG A 139 5.16 -1.96 -19.58
N GLN A 140 4.82 -3.26 -19.63
CA GLN A 140 5.59 -4.30 -18.95
C GLN A 140 7.01 -4.40 -19.50
N VAL A 141 7.18 -4.47 -20.81
CA VAL A 141 8.49 -4.52 -21.50
C VAL A 141 9.36 -3.32 -21.11
N LEU A 142 8.79 -2.12 -21.09
CA LEU A 142 9.52 -0.90 -20.70
C LEU A 142 9.94 -0.94 -19.22
N ARG A 143 9.04 -1.34 -18.34
CA ARG A 143 9.32 -1.49 -16.91
C ARG A 143 10.43 -2.52 -16.67
N ASP A 144 10.33 -3.70 -17.28
CA ASP A 144 11.34 -4.77 -17.14
C ASP A 144 12.71 -4.33 -17.62
N ALA A 145 12.77 -3.58 -18.73
CA ALA A 145 14.02 -3.01 -19.21
C ALA A 145 14.62 -2.02 -18.20
N LYS A 146 13.79 -1.14 -17.63
CA LYS A 146 14.24 -0.15 -16.65
C LYS A 146 14.62 -0.77 -15.29
N LEU A 147 13.96 -1.84 -14.87
CA LEU A 147 14.30 -2.56 -13.65
C LEU A 147 15.63 -3.32 -13.75
N THR A 148 16.02 -3.72 -14.94
CA THR A 148 17.23 -4.54 -15.16
C THR A 148 18.45 -3.74 -15.65
N CYS A 149 18.25 -2.58 -16.27
CA CYS A 149 19.31 -1.75 -16.85
C CYS A 149 19.51 -0.45 -16.07
N LEU A 150 20.76 0.02 -15.93
CA LEU A 150 21.06 1.28 -15.24
C LEU A 150 21.05 2.48 -16.18
N THR A 151 21.79 2.41 -17.31
CA THR A 151 21.96 3.51 -18.23
C THR A 151 20.86 3.55 -19.30
N ASP A 152 20.61 4.74 -19.87
CA ASP A 152 19.65 4.88 -20.98
C ASP A 152 20.05 4.06 -22.19
N ASP A 153 21.35 3.97 -22.51
CA ASP A 153 21.87 3.15 -23.61
C ASP A 153 21.55 1.64 -23.40
N ASN A 154 21.71 1.15 -22.16
CA ASN A 154 21.41 -0.25 -21.87
C ASN A 154 19.91 -0.54 -21.93
N VAL A 155 19.08 0.39 -21.48
CA VAL A 155 17.62 0.30 -21.64
C VAL A 155 17.27 0.23 -23.13
N MET A 156 17.80 1.14 -23.94
CA MET A 156 17.55 1.16 -25.38
C MET A 156 18.00 -0.14 -26.07
N LYS A 157 19.21 -0.63 -25.80
CA LYS A 157 19.71 -1.92 -26.34
C LYS A 157 18.81 -3.09 -26.00
N ARG A 158 18.32 -3.15 -24.75
CA ARG A 158 17.39 -4.20 -24.32
C ARG A 158 16.06 -4.11 -25.05
N LEU A 159 15.51 -2.91 -25.23
CA LEU A 159 14.29 -2.68 -26.00
C LEU A 159 14.47 -3.01 -27.50
N GLU A 160 15.65 -2.75 -28.08
CA GLU A 160 16.00 -3.12 -29.46
C GLU A 160 16.03 -4.63 -29.66
N GLY A 161 16.45 -5.37 -28.65
CA GLY A 161 16.42 -6.84 -28.65
C GLY A 161 15.02 -7.45 -28.44
N THR A 162 14.00 -6.62 -28.11
CA THR A 162 12.64 -7.11 -27.90
C THR A 162 11.84 -7.11 -29.19
N VAL A 163 11.47 -8.29 -29.66
CA VAL A 163 10.73 -8.48 -30.92
C VAL A 163 9.23 -8.25 -30.73
N GLY A 164 8.55 -7.70 -31.74
CA GLY A 164 7.12 -7.52 -31.80
C GLY A 164 6.64 -6.10 -31.43
N GLN A 165 5.34 -5.88 -31.60
CA GLN A 165 4.71 -4.55 -31.51
C GLN A 165 4.92 -3.89 -30.12
N ALA A 166 4.84 -4.66 -29.04
CA ALA A 166 5.08 -4.17 -27.69
C ALA A 166 6.50 -3.59 -27.49
N GLY A 167 7.53 -4.24 -28.09
CA GLY A 167 8.91 -3.74 -28.09
C GLY A 167 9.07 -2.45 -28.90
N GLU A 168 8.39 -2.32 -30.02
CA GLU A 168 8.40 -1.11 -30.85
C GLU A 168 7.75 0.08 -30.15
N ILE A 169 6.62 -0.14 -29.51
CA ILE A 169 5.91 0.87 -28.71
C ILE A 169 6.80 1.32 -27.55
N ALA A 170 7.36 0.39 -26.79
CA ALA A 170 8.24 0.70 -25.66
C ALA A 170 9.46 1.52 -26.10
N ARG A 171 10.12 1.15 -27.22
CA ARG A 171 11.23 1.93 -27.80
C ARG A 171 10.82 3.34 -28.19
N THR A 172 9.65 3.50 -28.81
CA THR A 172 9.15 4.82 -29.23
C THR A 172 8.95 5.71 -28.04
N ILE A 173 8.34 5.21 -26.97
CA ILE A 173 8.12 5.93 -25.72
C ILE A 173 9.46 6.32 -25.09
N GLU A 174 10.42 5.37 -25.00
CA GLU A 174 11.71 5.64 -24.37
C GLU A 174 12.54 6.65 -25.16
N LYS A 175 12.58 6.57 -26.50
CA LYS A 175 13.21 7.58 -27.37
C LYS A 175 12.60 8.96 -27.14
N LYS A 176 11.27 9.05 -27.04
CA LYS A 176 10.59 10.31 -26.75
C LYS A 176 10.99 10.88 -25.40
N ARG A 177 11.03 10.03 -24.34
CA ARG A 177 11.47 10.42 -23.00
C ARG A 177 12.87 11.07 -23.02
N ILE A 178 13.82 10.41 -23.68
CA ILE A 178 15.21 10.89 -23.78
C ILE A 178 15.27 12.20 -24.54
N ASN A 179 14.59 12.31 -25.69
CA ASN A 179 14.57 13.52 -26.53
C ASN A 179 13.93 14.73 -25.82
N GLU A 180 12.89 14.49 -25.02
CA GLU A 180 12.22 15.52 -24.22
C GLU A 180 12.93 15.80 -22.89
N LYS A 181 14.07 15.16 -22.63
CA LYS A 181 14.88 15.30 -21.40
C LYS A 181 14.04 15.09 -20.14
N MET A 182 13.31 13.98 -20.10
CA MET A 182 12.44 13.65 -18.99
C MET A 182 12.98 12.47 -18.18
N ILE A 183 12.72 12.48 -16.86
CA ILE A 183 12.95 11.38 -15.95
C ILE A 183 11.58 10.88 -15.52
N SER A 184 11.16 9.70 -16.00
CA SER A 184 9.89 9.10 -15.58
C SER A 184 9.97 8.55 -14.15
N TYR A 185 8.83 8.22 -13.57
CA TYR A 185 8.78 7.65 -12.23
C TYR A 185 9.66 6.39 -12.10
N ASP A 186 9.56 5.48 -13.09
CA ASP A 186 10.36 4.24 -13.12
C ASP A 186 11.87 4.50 -13.35
N ASP A 187 12.26 5.69 -13.80
CA ASP A 187 13.67 6.05 -13.99
C ASP A 187 14.35 6.58 -12.71
N GLN A 188 13.60 7.10 -11.75
CA GLN A 188 14.19 7.83 -10.62
C GLN A 188 15.18 6.95 -9.83
N ILE A 189 14.77 5.74 -9.43
CA ILE A 189 15.64 4.83 -8.68
C ILE A 189 16.81 4.36 -9.54
N ARG A 190 16.55 4.02 -10.79
CA ARG A 190 17.56 3.57 -11.76
C ARG A 190 18.64 4.62 -11.99
N VAL A 191 18.24 5.86 -12.25
CA VAL A 191 19.18 6.98 -12.49
C VAL A 191 19.98 7.33 -11.24
N ALA A 192 19.33 7.31 -10.06
CA ALA A 192 20.05 7.49 -8.80
C ALA A 192 21.08 6.37 -8.56
N LEU A 193 20.74 5.11 -8.89
CA LEU A 193 21.70 4.00 -8.83
C LEU A 193 22.84 4.16 -9.83
N TRP A 194 22.56 4.69 -11.03
CA TRP A 194 23.61 5.02 -12.00
C TRP A 194 24.58 6.04 -11.42
N LEU A 195 24.10 7.10 -10.79
CA LEU A 195 24.94 8.07 -10.09
C LEU A 195 25.74 7.44 -8.94
N LEU A 196 25.11 6.56 -8.17
CA LEU A 196 25.77 5.85 -7.07
C LEU A 196 26.76 4.76 -7.53
N SER A 197 26.82 4.45 -8.84
CA SER A 197 27.90 3.61 -9.39
C SER A 197 29.24 4.35 -9.47
N ASP A 198 29.25 5.69 -9.40
CA ASP A 198 30.46 6.49 -9.15
C ASP A 198 30.78 6.40 -7.64
N HIS A 199 31.95 5.83 -7.34
CA HIS A 199 32.39 5.63 -5.95
C HIS A 199 32.46 6.93 -5.13
N ARG A 200 32.76 8.06 -5.75
CA ARG A 200 32.81 9.37 -5.08
C ARG A 200 31.43 9.80 -4.59
N VAL A 201 30.40 9.57 -5.39
CA VAL A 201 29.00 9.83 -5.01
C VAL A 201 28.56 8.84 -3.94
N ALA A 202 28.84 7.56 -4.13
CA ALA A 202 28.46 6.53 -3.15
C ALA A 202 29.11 6.79 -1.77
N ASP A 203 30.41 7.09 -1.73
CA ASP A 203 31.15 7.34 -0.48
C ASP A 203 30.66 8.61 0.24
N LEU A 204 30.23 9.66 -0.52
CA LEU A 204 29.59 10.83 0.07
C LEU A 204 28.36 10.43 0.90
N TYR A 205 27.48 9.60 0.35
CA TYR A 205 26.25 9.17 1.03
C TYR A 205 26.51 8.14 2.12
N ARG A 206 27.46 7.20 1.96
CA ARG A 206 27.89 6.26 3.01
C ARG A 206 28.49 6.97 4.21
N ASN A 207 29.19 8.09 3.99
CA ASN A 207 29.69 8.92 5.08
C ASN A 207 28.61 9.78 5.73
N TYR A 208 27.57 10.15 4.97
CA TYR A 208 26.46 10.94 5.47
C TYR A 208 25.42 10.11 6.24
N PHE A 209 25.10 8.91 5.76
CA PHE A 209 24.15 8.02 6.44
C PHE A 209 24.90 7.04 7.34
N PHE A 210 24.62 7.09 8.65
CA PHE A 210 25.20 6.16 9.62
C PHE A 210 24.59 4.77 9.49
N ALA A 211 23.27 4.70 9.32
CA ALA A 211 22.51 3.48 9.09
C ALA A 211 21.19 3.79 8.41
N ALA A 212 20.58 2.77 7.80
CA ALA A 212 19.22 2.84 7.27
C ALA A 212 18.27 1.92 8.06
N LEU A 213 17.04 2.38 8.25
CA LEU A 213 15.91 1.58 8.71
C LEU A 213 14.87 1.54 7.59
N VAL A 214 14.60 0.35 7.08
CA VAL A 214 13.71 0.12 5.94
C VAL A 214 12.42 -0.53 6.44
N ASP A 215 11.31 0.18 6.31
CA ASP A 215 9.98 -0.38 6.61
C ASP A 215 9.39 -1.05 5.38
N GLU A 216 8.59 -2.10 5.59
CA GLU A 216 7.91 -2.90 4.56
C GLU A 216 8.89 -3.48 3.51
N PHE A 217 10.00 -4.10 3.95
CA PHE A 217 11.02 -4.61 3.03
C PHE A 217 10.47 -5.61 1.99
N GLN A 218 9.37 -6.29 2.29
CA GLN A 218 8.72 -7.24 1.37
C GLN A 218 8.10 -6.58 0.14
N ASP A 219 7.95 -5.26 0.15
CA ASP A 219 7.41 -4.50 -0.98
C ASP A 219 8.51 -3.87 -1.85
N LEU A 220 9.79 -4.09 -1.50
CA LEU A 220 10.92 -3.56 -2.25
C LEU A 220 11.06 -4.21 -3.63
N THR A 221 11.40 -3.38 -4.61
CA THR A 221 11.99 -3.88 -5.86
C THR A 221 13.46 -4.21 -5.66
N PRO A 222 14.04 -5.10 -6.50
CA PRO A 222 15.49 -5.35 -6.49
C PRO A 222 16.34 -4.08 -6.64
N GLN A 223 15.85 -3.08 -7.36
CA GLN A 223 16.54 -1.80 -7.50
C GLN A 223 16.52 -0.98 -6.20
N GLN A 224 15.38 -0.93 -5.51
CA GLN A 224 15.29 -0.22 -4.23
C GLN A 224 16.18 -0.86 -3.17
N LEU A 225 16.29 -2.18 -3.14
CA LEU A 225 17.24 -2.87 -2.26
C LEU A 225 18.68 -2.48 -2.58
N ARG A 226 19.08 -2.54 -3.86
CA ARG A 226 20.43 -2.10 -4.29
C ARG A 226 20.68 -0.63 -3.95
N PHE A 227 19.66 0.21 -4.08
CA PHE A 227 19.75 1.63 -3.78
C PHE A 227 20.04 1.88 -2.30
N VAL A 228 19.35 1.26 -1.37
CA VAL A 228 19.61 1.44 0.06
C VAL A 228 20.96 0.83 0.46
N LYS A 229 21.36 -0.31 -0.12
CA LYS A 229 22.70 -0.90 0.09
C LYS A 229 23.82 0.03 -0.41
N ALA A 230 23.63 0.69 -1.54
CA ALA A 230 24.60 1.66 -2.05
C ALA A 230 24.79 2.88 -1.12
N LEU A 231 23.72 3.30 -0.44
CA LEU A 231 23.73 4.47 0.47
C LEU A 231 24.31 4.18 1.86
N CYS A 232 24.09 2.99 2.42
CA CYS A 232 24.37 2.69 3.83
C CYS A 232 25.27 1.46 4.06
N GLY A 233 25.69 0.75 3.00
CA GLY A 233 26.52 -0.44 3.11
C GLY A 233 25.82 -1.56 3.90
N GLU A 234 26.48 -2.03 4.96
CA GLU A 234 26.04 -3.16 5.80
C GLU A 234 25.24 -2.73 7.04
N ASN A 235 24.93 -1.44 7.20
CA ASN A 235 24.26 -0.93 8.40
C ASN A 235 22.78 -0.72 8.14
N ILE A 236 22.04 -1.78 7.80
CA ILE A 236 20.63 -1.67 7.40
C ILE A 236 19.75 -2.55 8.29
N THR A 237 18.73 -1.96 8.88
CA THR A 237 17.66 -2.69 9.56
C THR A 237 16.47 -2.82 8.62
N PHE A 238 16.13 -4.05 8.24
CA PHE A 238 14.96 -4.36 7.42
C PHE A 238 13.82 -4.81 8.32
N ALA A 239 12.66 -4.15 8.24
CA ALA A 239 11.48 -4.55 8.99
C ALA A 239 10.31 -4.80 8.02
N GLY A 240 9.63 -5.93 8.18
CA GLY A 240 8.54 -6.31 7.28
C GLY A 240 7.93 -7.67 7.59
N ASP A 241 7.10 -8.13 6.66
CA ASP A 241 6.46 -9.44 6.72
C ASP A 241 6.23 -9.98 5.30
N VAL A 242 6.95 -11.01 4.93
CA VAL A 242 6.84 -11.67 3.62
C VAL A 242 5.41 -12.12 3.32
N ALA A 243 4.66 -12.55 4.35
CA ALA A 243 3.26 -12.95 4.19
C ALA A 243 2.31 -11.77 3.86
N GLN A 244 2.78 -10.54 3.94
CA GLN A 244 2.06 -9.33 3.53
C GLN A 244 2.55 -8.76 2.19
N SER A 245 3.37 -9.49 1.43
CA SER A 245 3.79 -9.09 0.08
C SER A 245 2.61 -9.27 -0.89
N ILE A 246 2.06 -8.17 -1.36
CA ILE A 246 0.91 -8.11 -2.27
C ILE A 246 1.12 -7.12 -3.44
N TYR A 247 2.36 -6.68 -3.68
CA TYR A 247 2.72 -5.69 -4.70
C TYR A 247 3.65 -6.26 -5.79
N SER A 248 3.57 -7.56 -6.08
CA SER A 248 4.35 -8.19 -7.15
C SER A 248 4.06 -7.54 -8.51
N PHE A 249 2.81 -7.15 -8.76
CA PHE A 249 2.41 -6.42 -9.96
C PHE A 249 3.10 -5.05 -10.12
N ALA A 250 3.63 -4.47 -9.04
CA ALA A 250 4.39 -3.22 -9.04
C ALA A 250 5.91 -3.42 -9.17
N GLY A 251 6.36 -4.68 -9.38
CA GLY A 251 7.77 -5.04 -9.53
C GLY A 251 8.48 -5.42 -8.24
N ALA A 252 7.75 -5.60 -7.12
CA ALA A 252 8.30 -6.20 -5.91
C ALA A 252 8.67 -7.66 -6.18
N ASP A 253 9.87 -8.05 -5.75
CA ASP A 253 10.37 -9.42 -5.83
C ASP A 253 10.80 -9.87 -4.44
N VAL A 254 9.81 -10.34 -3.70
CA VAL A 254 10.01 -10.69 -2.29
C VAL A 254 10.99 -11.84 -2.11
N ALA A 255 11.03 -12.81 -3.03
CA ALA A 255 11.92 -13.94 -2.94
C ALA A 255 13.38 -13.51 -3.10
N TYR A 256 13.68 -12.72 -4.13
CA TYR A 256 15.00 -12.15 -4.34
C TYR A 256 15.41 -11.23 -3.18
N VAL A 257 14.54 -10.31 -2.76
CA VAL A 257 14.81 -9.37 -1.68
C VAL A 257 15.09 -10.10 -0.37
N GLN A 258 14.28 -11.10 -0.02
CA GLN A 258 14.48 -11.92 1.18
C GLN A 258 15.83 -12.65 1.12
N GLN A 259 16.15 -13.30 0.02
CA GLN A 259 17.42 -14.02 -0.15
C GLN A 259 18.63 -13.09 0.02
N GLU A 260 18.56 -11.88 -0.54
CA GLU A 260 19.64 -10.90 -0.42
C GLU A 260 19.78 -10.30 0.98
N ILE A 261 18.65 -10.13 1.70
CA ILE A 261 18.65 -9.69 3.09
C ILE A 261 19.20 -10.78 4.01
N ASP A 262 18.84 -12.04 3.78
CA ASP A 262 19.31 -13.18 4.59
C ASP A 262 20.82 -13.36 4.49
N LYS A 263 21.43 -13.07 3.34
CA LYS A 263 22.88 -13.12 3.16
C LYS A 263 23.63 -12.08 4.00
N ASP A 264 23.03 -10.87 4.14
CA ASP A 264 23.71 -9.73 4.77
C ASP A 264 23.32 -9.54 6.23
N SER A 265 22.20 -10.12 6.68
CA SER A 265 21.69 -9.91 8.04
C SER A 265 22.39 -10.78 9.05
N GLY A 266 23.17 -10.17 9.93
CA GLY A 266 23.83 -10.84 11.05
C GLY A 266 22.86 -11.28 12.16
N ARG A 267 21.65 -10.73 12.19
CA ARG A 267 20.62 -11.03 13.19
C ARG A 267 19.23 -10.99 12.60
N GLN A 268 18.42 -12.00 12.95
CA GLN A 268 17.00 -12.06 12.62
C GLN A 268 16.18 -12.12 13.90
N ILE A 269 15.17 -11.24 14.02
CA ILE A 269 14.27 -11.17 15.18
C ILE A 269 12.84 -11.26 14.69
N LYS A 270 12.03 -12.14 15.31
CA LYS A 270 10.62 -12.35 14.97
C LYS A 270 9.73 -11.77 16.07
N LEU A 271 8.85 -10.84 15.70
CA LEU A 271 7.83 -10.27 16.57
C LEU A 271 6.49 -10.96 16.26
N LEU A 272 6.12 -11.96 17.07
CA LEU A 272 4.96 -12.82 16.81
C LEU A 272 3.78 -12.55 17.76
N LYS A 273 3.91 -11.58 18.67
CA LYS A 273 2.85 -11.19 19.59
C LYS A 273 2.09 -9.99 19.03
N SER A 274 0.84 -10.21 18.64
CA SER A 274 -0.04 -9.14 18.17
C SER A 274 -0.62 -8.37 19.34
N PHE A 275 -0.46 -7.05 19.30
CA PHE A 275 -1.07 -6.09 20.23
C PHE A 275 -2.38 -5.53 19.69
N ARG A 276 -2.79 -5.95 18.50
CA ARG A 276 -3.89 -5.38 17.73
C ARG A 276 -5.15 -6.21 17.78
N SER A 277 -5.06 -7.51 17.46
CA SER A 277 -6.21 -8.31 17.08
C SER A 277 -6.54 -9.36 18.12
N ALA A 278 -7.84 -9.63 18.25
CA ALA A 278 -8.39 -10.67 19.09
C ALA A 278 -7.94 -12.07 18.67
N PRO A 279 -7.87 -13.03 19.60
CA PRO A 279 -7.48 -14.41 19.32
C PRO A 279 -8.22 -15.04 18.15
N ALA A 280 -9.55 -14.85 18.03
CA ALA A 280 -10.34 -15.42 16.93
C ALA A 280 -9.91 -14.90 15.56
N VAL A 281 -9.60 -13.60 15.45
CA VAL A 281 -9.06 -12.99 14.21
C VAL A 281 -7.69 -13.57 13.88
N LEU A 282 -6.81 -13.69 14.87
CA LEU A 282 -5.48 -14.29 14.68
C LEU A 282 -5.56 -15.77 14.29
N ASN A 283 -6.50 -16.53 14.84
CA ASN A 283 -6.74 -17.91 14.44
C ASN A 283 -7.15 -18.03 12.96
N ALA A 284 -8.01 -17.10 12.49
CA ALA A 284 -8.37 -17.05 11.07
C ALA A 284 -7.18 -16.68 10.17
N VAL A 285 -6.31 -15.74 10.58
CA VAL A 285 -5.06 -15.44 9.86
C VAL A 285 -4.14 -16.66 9.85
N ASN A 286 -3.91 -17.28 11.01
CA ASN A 286 -3.01 -18.44 11.16
C ASN A 286 -3.48 -19.65 10.35
N SER A 287 -4.79 -19.82 10.13
CA SER A 287 -5.32 -20.94 9.34
C SER A 287 -4.90 -20.88 7.86
N LEU A 288 -4.53 -19.70 7.36
CA LEU A 288 -4.00 -19.52 6.00
C LEU A 288 -2.49 -19.78 5.90
N SER A 289 -1.78 -20.00 7.03
CA SER A 289 -0.32 -20.19 7.01
C SER A 289 0.17 -21.35 6.14
N PRO A 290 -0.57 -22.47 5.94
CA PRO A 290 -0.12 -23.53 5.03
C PRO A 290 0.00 -23.08 3.57
N VAL A 291 -0.72 -22.02 3.16
CA VAL A 291 -0.66 -21.47 1.80
C VAL A 291 0.24 -20.25 1.75
N THR A 292 0.19 -19.38 2.77
CA THR A 292 0.96 -18.12 2.79
C THR A 292 2.38 -18.28 3.29
N SER A 293 2.72 -19.42 3.89
CA SER A 293 3.99 -19.68 4.60
C SER A 293 4.26 -18.66 5.72
N SER A 294 3.20 -18.11 6.31
CA SER A 294 3.29 -17.13 7.39
C SER A 294 3.56 -17.76 8.76
N GLU A 295 4.20 -16.97 9.63
CA GLU A 295 4.39 -17.34 11.03
C GLU A 295 3.06 -17.32 11.81
N HIS A 296 2.96 -18.18 12.83
CA HIS A 296 1.79 -18.22 13.70
C HIS A 296 1.79 -17.09 14.72
N LEU A 297 0.74 -16.28 14.71
CA LEU A 297 0.55 -15.13 15.58
C LEU A 297 -0.18 -15.52 16.87
N ARG A 298 0.14 -14.81 17.96
CA ARG A 298 -0.57 -14.94 19.24
C ARG A 298 -0.93 -13.55 19.77
N ALA A 299 -2.07 -13.43 20.44
CA ALA A 299 -2.42 -12.19 21.11
C ALA A 299 -1.43 -11.92 22.27
N ALA A 300 -0.92 -10.69 22.35
CA ALA A 300 -0.01 -10.27 23.43
C ALA A 300 -0.69 -10.34 24.81
N PHE A 301 -1.97 -10.00 24.85
CA PHE A 301 -2.78 -9.98 26.07
C PHE A 301 -4.12 -10.71 25.84
N PRO A 302 -4.13 -12.06 25.74
CA PRO A 302 -5.34 -12.81 25.40
C PRO A 302 -6.49 -12.55 26.39
N ASN A 303 -6.20 -12.40 27.65
CA ASN A 303 -7.21 -12.16 28.70
C ASN A 303 -7.94 -10.81 28.58
N ARG A 304 -7.40 -9.86 27.81
CA ARG A 304 -8.08 -8.57 27.55
C ARG A 304 -9.25 -8.71 26.58
N TRP A 305 -9.33 -9.80 25.87
CA TRP A 305 -10.30 -9.97 24.78
C TRP A 305 -11.60 -10.67 25.21
N GLY A 306 -11.87 -10.84 26.51
CA GLY A 306 -13.08 -11.46 27.01
C GLY A 306 -13.41 -12.78 26.30
N SER A 307 -14.40 -12.78 25.42
CA SER A 307 -14.78 -13.94 24.60
C SER A 307 -13.78 -14.31 23.50
N GLY A 308 -12.66 -13.58 23.36
CA GLY A 308 -11.62 -13.85 22.34
C GLY A 308 -11.89 -13.21 20.98
N GLY A 309 -12.92 -12.37 20.85
CA GLY A 309 -13.39 -11.83 19.58
C GLY A 309 -14.15 -12.84 18.73
N VAL A 310 -14.33 -12.57 17.44
CA VAL A 310 -15.08 -13.46 16.55
C VAL A 310 -14.47 -13.52 15.15
N ALA A 311 -14.52 -14.72 14.55
CA ALA A 311 -14.26 -14.91 13.13
C ALA A 311 -15.29 -15.87 12.55
N GLY A 312 -15.83 -15.60 11.39
CA GLY A 312 -16.86 -16.47 10.81
C GLY A 312 -17.07 -16.24 9.31
N LEU A 313 -17.87 -17.15 8.73
CA LEU A 313 -18.23 -17.16 7.32
C LEU A 313 -19.73 -17.32 7.17
N ALA A 314 -20.35 -16.46 6.35
CA ALA A 314 -21.76 -16.59 5.96
C ALA A 314 -21.89 -16.75 4.44
N SER A 315 -22.92 -17.49 3.99
CA SER A 315 -23.25 -17.65 2.58
C SER A 315 -24.62 -17.05 2.29
N PHE A 316 -24.79 -16.51 1.07
CA PHE A 316 -25.99 -15.86 0.60
C PHE A 316 -26.35 -16.36 -0.79
N ASP A 317 -27.61 -16.24 -1.18
CA ASP A 317 -28.05 -16.69 -2.51
C ASP A 317 -27.50 -15.76 -3.59
N ASP A 318 -27.43 -14.44 -3.32
CA ASP A 318 -26.94 -13.42 -4.23
C ASP A 318 -26.27 -12.24 -3.49
N GLU A 319 -25.73 -11.27 -4.27
CA GLU A 319 -25.05 -10.09 -3.75
C GLU A 319 -26.02 -9.10 -3.05
N ASP A 320 -27.30 -9.07 -3.40
CA ASP A 320 -28.29 -8.20 -2.74
C ASP A 320 -28.61 -8.72 -1.32
N CYS A 321 -28.80 -10.03 -1.16
CA CYS A 321 -28.98 -10.67 0.14
C CYS A 321 -27.74 -10.51 1.04
N GLU A 322 -26.54 -10.67 0.48
CA GLU A 322 -25.28 -10.44 1.18
C GLU A 322 -25.18 -8.98 1.67
N ALA A 323 -25.42 -8.01 0.75
CA ALA A 323 -25.33 -6.59 1.05
C ALA A 323 -26.35 -6.15 2.11
N ALA A 324 -27.57 -6.67 2.06
CA ALA A 324 -28.60 -6.40 3.06
C ALA A 324 -28.18 -6.89 4.46
N TRP A 325 -27.60 -8.08 4.52
CA TRP A 325 -27.08 -8.62 5.80
C TRP A 325 -25.91 -7.79 6.32
N VAL A 326 -24.95 -7.44 5.48
CA VAL A 326 -23.78 -6.61 5.86
C VAL A 326 -24.23 -5.24 6.36
N ALA A 327 -25.19 -4.60 5.69
CA ALA A 327 -25.75 -3.32 6.13
C ALA A 327 -26.48 -3.47 7.49
N GLY A 328 -27.29 -4.51 7.67
CA GLY A 328 -27.98 -4.80 8.92
C GLY A 328 -27.00 -5.05 10.09
N MET A 329 -25.97 -5.84 9.86
CA MET A 329 -24.92 -6.10 10.84
C MET A 329 -24.13 -4.83 11.18
N SER A 330 -23.77 -4.04 10.18
CA SER A 330 -23.06 -2.76 10.36
C SER A 330 -23.90 -1.80 11.23
N LYS A 331 -25.20 -1.68 10.94
CA LYS A 331 -26.13 -0.87 11.73
C LYS A 331 -26.26 -1.38 13.17
N SER A 332 -26.29 -2.69 13.37
CA SER A 332 -26.35 -3.31 14.71
C SER A 332 -25.07 -3.01 15.49
N ILE A 333 -23.90 -3.21 14.88
CA ILE A 333 -22.61 -2.91 15.51
C ILE A 333 -22.53 -1.43 15.91
N LEU A 334 -22.82 -0.50 15.00
CA LEU A 334 -22.74 0.93 15.26
C LEU A 334 -23.76 1.43 16.29
N ARG A 335 -24.90 0.73 16.47
CA ARG A 335 -25.86 1.02 17.55
C ARG A 335 -25.25 0.76 18.93
N HIS A 336 -24.45 -0.30 19.08
CA HIS A 336 -23.77 -0.62 20.32
C HIS A 336 -22.43 0.12 20.48
N PHE A 337 -21.76 0.41 19.38
CA PHE A 337 -20.42 1.02 19.32
C PHE A 337 -20.36 2.17 18.30
N PRO A 338 -20.94 3.34 18.62
CA PRO A 338 -21.02 4.48 17.67
C PRO A 338 -19.65 4.97 17.17
N HIS A 339 -18.61 4.79 17.98
CA HIS A 339 -17.25 5.26 17.70
C HIS A 339 -16.33 4.20 17.09
N GLN A 340 -16.85 3.01 16.79
CA GLN A 340 -16.04 1.98 16.16
C GLN A 340 -16.03 2.10 14.64
N ARG A 341 -15.03 1.47 14.06
CA ARG A 341 -14.79 1.45 12.62
C ARG A 341 -15.08 0.09 12.04
N ILE A 342 -15.84 0.08 10.95
CA ILE A 342 -16.21 -1.11 10.21
C ILE A 342 -15.58 -1.03 8.82
N GLY A 343 -14.72 -1.99 8.46
CA GLY A 343 -14.18 -2.13 7.11
C GLY A 343 -14.98 -3.12 6.28
N ILE A 344 -15.56 -2.69 5.17
CA ILE A 344 -16.12 -3.57 4.14
C ILE A 344 -15.06 -3.69 3.05
N ILE A 345 -14.38 -4.82 3.00
CA ILE A 345 -13.19 -5.02 2.20
C ILE A 345 -13.48 -6.02 1.07
N THR A 346 -13.18 -5.62 -0.17
CA THR A 346 -13.37 -6.44 -1.36
C THR A 346 -12.07 -6.61 -2.11
N ARG A 347 -11.98 -7.63 -2.99
CA ARG A 347 -10.80 -7.81 -3.85
C ARG A 347 -10.74 -6.77 -4.95
N THR A 348 -11.90 -6.36 -5.49
CA THR A 348 -12.03 -5.38 -6.57
C THR A 348 -13.08 -4.34 -6.23
N VAL A 349 -12.95 -3.14 -6.81
CA VAL A 349 -13.94 -2.05 -6.63
C VAL A 349 -15.34 -2.48 -7.07
N ASN A 350 -15.43 -3.26 -8.15
CA ASN A 350 -16.72 -3.69 -8.69
C ASN A 350 -17.50 -4.59 -7.71
N ARG A 351 -16.81 -5.43 -6.91
CA ARG A 351 -17.47 -6.31 -5.92
C ARG A 351 -18.10 -5.54 -4.75
N ALA A 352 -17.71 -4.28 -4.55
CA ALA A 352 -18.27 -3.41 -3.52
C ALA A 352 -19.53 -2.64 -3.96
N ILE A 353 -19.89 -2.63 -5.27
CA ILE A 353 -20.93 -1.75 -5.82
C ILE A 353 -22.29 -2.02 -5.16
N VAL A 354 -22.69 -3.29 -5.04
CA VAL A 354 -23.99 -3.67 -4.45
C VAL A 354 -24.02 -3.29 -2.97
N ALA A 355 -22.95 -3.58 -2.22
CA ALA A 355 -22.84 -3.20 -0.81
C ALA A 355 -22.95 -1.69 -0.61
N LYS A 356 -22.26 -0.89 -1.41
CA LYS A 356 -22.32 0.58 -1.36
C LYS A 356 -23.72 1.11 -1.63
N ARG A 357 -24.38 0.59 -2.66
CA ARG A 357 -25.77 0.93 -3.01
C ARG A 357 -26.72 0.64 -1.84
N THR A 358 -26.61 -0.55 -1.25
CA THR A 358 -27.46 -0.99 -0.14
C THR A 358 -27.22 -0.16 1.13
N LEU A 359 -25.97 0.20 1.44
CA LEU A 359 -25.65 1.11 2.54
C LEU A 359 -26.34 2.46 2.36
N THR A 360 -26.25 3.05 1.16
CA THR A 360 -26.91 4.33 0.83
C THR A 360 -28.42 4.22 1.00
N GLN A 361 -29.06 3.16 0.47
CA GLN A 361 -30.50 2.92 0.59
C GLN A 361 -30.94 2.70 2.04
N SER A 362 -30.07 2.14 2.88
CA SER A 362 -30.31 1.91 4.31
C SER A 362 -30.05 3.13 5.17
N GLY A 363 -29.64 4.27 4.58
CA GLY A 363 -29.30 5.48 5.30
C GLY A 363 -28.04 5.36 6.16
N ILE A 364 -27.12 4.48 5.78
CA ILE A 364 -25.83 4.28 6.46
C ILE A 364 -24.77 5.08 5.69
N GLU A 365 -24.21 6.10 6.35
CA GLU A 365 -23.09 6.85 5.80
C GLU A 365 -21.83 5.97 5.79
N TYR A 366 -21.06 6.08 4.72
CA TYR A 366 -19.79 5.35 4.59
C TYR A 366 -18.72 6.19 3.90
N THR A 367 -17.46 5.91 4.25
CA THR A 367 -16.28 6.46 3.58
C THR A 367 -15.87 5.52 2.45
N ASP A 368 -15.90 6.01 1.21
CA ASP A 368 -15.41 5.26 0.05
C ASP A 368 -13.93 5.57 -0.20
N TRP A 369 -13.06 4.56 -0.02
CA TRP A 369 -11.61 4.69 -0.26
C TRP A 369 -11.24 4.70 -1.75
N GLY A 370 -12.18 4.42 -2.63
CA GLY A 370 -12.06 4.70 -4.05
C GLY A 370 -12.18 6.19 -4.39
N ARG A 371 -12.60 7.02 -3.42
CA ARG A 371 -12.63 8.48 -3.55
C ARG A 371 -11.23 9.04 -3.33
N GLY A 372 -10.88 10.07 -4.10
CA GLY A 372 -9.66 10.83 -3.88
C GLY A 372 -9.78 11.72 -2.64
N ILE A 373 -8.87 11.60 -1.69
CA ILE A 373 -8.89 12.37 -0.45
C ILE A 373 -7.58 13.12 -0.30
N PHE A 374 -7.68 14.43 -0.34
CA PHE A 374 -6.55 15.34 -0.46
C PHE A 374 -6.63 16.48 0.55
N ARG A 375 -5.49 17.10 0.86
CA ARG A 375 -5.47 18.34 1.64
C ARG A 375 -6.37 19.40 1.00
N PRO A 376 -6.90 20.36 1.80
CA PRO A 376 -7.83 21.38 1.29
C PRO A 376 -7.34 22.09 0.03
N GLU A 377 -6.04 22.41 -0.03
CA GLU A 377 -5.42 23.10 -1.15
C GLU A 377 -5.43 22.22 -2.42
N VAL A 378 -5.02 20.96 -2.30
CA VAL A 378 -4.99 20.00 -3.42
C VAL A 378 -6.42 19.66 -3.86
N ALA A 379 -7.29 19.32 -2.92
CA ALA A 379 -8.70 19.03 -3.20
C ALA A 379 -9.39 20.21 -3.91
N GLY A 380 -9.12 21.44 -3.46
CA GLY A 380 -9.67 22.65 -4.06
C GLY A 380 -9.23 22.84 -5.51
N VAL A 381 -7.98 22.54 -5.84
CA VAL A 381 -7.48 22.61 -7.21
C VAL A 381 -8.09 21.52 -8.09
N LEU A 382 -8.12 20.27 -7.61
CA LEU A 382 -8.70 19.16 -8.37
C LEU A 382 -10.19 19.37 -8.66
N LYS A 383 -10.95 19.88 -7.68
CA LYS A 383 -12.36 20.27 -7.87
C LYS A 383 -12.53 21.37 -8.91
N ARG A 384 -11.68 22.40 -8.89
CA ARG A 384 -11.72 23.45 -9.91
C ARG A 384 -11.46 22.90 -11.30
N ILE A 385 -10.49 21.98 -11.45
CA ILE A 385 -10.23 21.31 -12.73
C ILE A 385 -11.50 20.57 -13.22
N CYS A 386 -12.19 19.83 -12.34
CA CYS A 386 -13.44 19.15 -12.69
C CYS A 386 -14.55 20.12 -13.06
N SER A 387 -14.72 21.20 -12.29
CA SER A 387 -15.69 22.27 -12.57
C SER A 387 -15.40 22.99 -13.89
N ASP A 388 -14.14 23.30 -14.17
CA ASP A 388 -13.72 23.89 -15.44
C ASP A 388 -14.05 22.98 -16.63
N ILE A 389 -13.87 21.66 -16.49
CA ILE A 389 -14.21 20.67 -17.52
C ILE A 389 -15.73 20.68 -17.83
N GLN A 390 -16.57 20.82 -16.81
CA GLN A 390 -18.03 20.85 -16.98
C GLN A 390 -18.52 22.10 -17.74
N THR A 391 -17.77 23.19 -17.66
CA THR A 391 -18.15 24.48 -18.26
C THR A 391 -17.55 24.72 -19.64
N HIS A 392 -16.56 23.91 -20.07
CA HIS A 392 -15.89 24.03 -21.36
C HIS A 392 -16.43 23.02 -22.37
N SER A 393 -16.58 23.47 -23.61
CA SER A 393 -16.86 22.58 -24.74
C SER A 393 -15.56 22.19 -25.41
N PHE A 394 -15.29 20.91 -25.54
CA PHE A 394 -14.10 20.37 -26.18
C PHE A 394 -14.47 19.67 -27.49
N ALA A 395 -13.68 19.91 -28.54
CA ALA A 395 -13.88 19.28 -29.83
C ALA A 395 -13.62 17.75 -29.80
N ASN A 396 -12.75 17.31 -28.89
CA ASN A 396 -12.43 15.90 -28.69
C ASN A 396 -11.76 15.67 -27.33
N ASN A 397 -11.61 14.40 -26.97
CA ASN A 397 -11.01 13.97 -25.70
C ASN A 397 -9.55 14.41 -25.52
N LEU A 398 -8.80 14.58 -26.63
CA LEU A 398 -7.41 15.01 -26.59
C LEU A 398 -7.28 16.47 -26.16
N GLU A 399 -8.16 17.33 -26.67
CA GLU A 399 -8.22 18.74 -26.30
C GLU A 399 -8.55 18.90 -24.80
N ALA A 400 -9.54 18.15 -24.32
CA ALA A 400 -9.91 18.14 -22.90
C ALA A 400 -8.74 17.68 -22.03
N LEU A 401 -8.02 16.64 -22.45
CA LEU A 401 -6.83 16.15 -21.75
C LEU A 401 -5.72 17.21 -21.70
N GLN A 402 -5.45 17.88 -22.81
CA GLN A 402 -4.47 18.97 -22.87
C GLN A 402 -4.87 20.13 -21.95
N TYR A 403 -6.16 20.47 -21.92
CA TYR A 403 -6.70 21.49 -21.03
C TYR A 403 -6.49 21.14 -19.56
N ILE A 404 -6.83 19.92 -19.15
CA ILE A 404 -6.62 19.42 -17.77
C ILE A 404 -5.14 19.55 -17.38
N GLN A 405 -4.23 19.16 -18.29
CA GLN A 405 -2.79 19.22 -18.06
C GLN A 405 -2.27 20.65 -17.94
N GLN A 406 -2.75 21.53 -18.82
CA GLN A 406 -2.37 22.94 -18.80
C GLN A 406 -2.88 23.62 -17.52
N LYS A 407 -4.09 23.32 -17.08
CA LYS A 407 -4.63 23.81 -15.81
C LYS A 407 -3.88 23.25 -14.62
N ALA A 408 -3.60 21.95 -14.58
CA ALA A 408 -2.77 21.35 -13.54
C ALA A 408 -1.38 22.02 -13.46
N ALA A 409 -0.74 22.30 -14.62
CA ALA A 409 0.53 23.02 -14.67
C ALA A 409 0.43 24.47 -14.16
N THR A 410 -0.70 25.16 -14.43
CA THR A 410 -0.93 26.54 -13.94
C THR A 410 -1.04 26.58 -12.41
N TYR A 411 -1.59 25.54 -11.80
CA TYR A 411 -1.71 25.40 -10.34
C TYR A 411 -0.48 24.77 -9.67
N TYR A 412 0.57 24.44 -10.44
CA TYR A 412 1.78 23.79 -9.93
C TYR A 412 2.49 24.59 -8.82
N HIS A 413 2.25 25.89 -8.73
CA HIS A 413 2.75 26.74 -7.64
C HIS A 413 2.09 26.47 -6.26
N VAL A 414 0.92 25.84 -6.22
CA VAL A 414 0.23 25.43 -4.98
C VAL A 414 0.75 24.09 -4.48
N GLY A 415 1.43 23.34 -5.30
CA GLY A 415 1.76 21.96 -5.06
C GLY A 415 3.12 21.51 -5.57
N GLN A 416 4.22 22.06 -5.07
CA GLN A 416 5.47 21.30 -5.05
C GLN A 416 5.38 20.14 -4.03
N THR A 417 4.19 19.58 -3.83
CA THR A 417 3.95 18.48 -2.92
C THR A 417 3.61 17.24 -3.75
N GLU A 418 4.26 16.16 -3.40
CA GLU A 418 4.00 14.80 -3.86
C GLU A 418 2.48 14.45 -3.87
N GLU A 419 1.71 14.97 -2.91
CA GLU A 419 0.25 14.81 -2.81
C GLU A 419 -0.53 15.46 -3.97
N PHE A 420 -0.03 16.55 -4.54
CA PHE A 420 -0.65 17.17 -5.72
C PHE A 420 -0.41 16.32 -6.97
N GLU A 421 0.78 15.75 -7.11
CA GLU A 421 1.11 14.83 -8.21
C GLU A 421 0.28 13.54 -8.11
N GLU A 422 0.14 12.97 -6.90
CA GLU A 422 -0.76 11.85 -6.62
C GLU A 422 -2.22 12.21 -6.94
N GLY A 423 -2.66 13.40 -6.57
CA GLY A 423 -4.01 13.89 -6.84
C GLY A 423 -4.30 14.05 -8.32
N CYS A 424 -3.35 14.59 -9.09
CA CYS A 424 -3.47 14.68 -10.55
C CYS A 424 -3.47 13.29 -11.19
N GLY A 425 -2.62 12.37 -10.75
CA GLY A 425 -2.61 10.97 -11.20
C GLY A 425 -3.95 10.30 -10.93
N TRP A 426 -4.48 10.43 -9.71
CA TRP A 426 -5.80 9.92 -9.33
C TRP A 426 -6.92 10.51 -10.22
N LEU A 427 -6.92 11.81 -10.45
CA LEU A 427 -7.91 12.49 -11.30
C LEU A 427 -7.88 11.93 -12.74
N PHE A 428 -6.70 11.74 -13.31
CA PHE A 428 -6.54 11.11 -14.61
C PHE A 428 -7.08 9.68 -14.62
N ASP A 429 -6.77 8.87 -13.61
CA ASP A 429 -7.27 7.50 -13.51
C ASP A 429 -8.80 7.46 -13.46
N GLN A 430 -9.45 8.37 -12.75
CA GLN A 430 -10.92 8.42 -12.71
C GLN A 430 -11.53 8.69 -14.10
N PHE A 431 -10.96 9.58 -14.88
CA PHE A 431 -11.43 9.85 -16.24
C PHE A 431 -11.17 8.68 -17.20
N PHE A 432 -10.10 7.90 -16.99
CA PHE A 432 -9.64 6.87 -17.93
C PHE A 432 -10.08 5.45 -17.59
N GLN A 433 -10.52 5.15 -16.37
CA GLN A 433 -10.88 3.78 -15.94
C GLN A 433 -11.97 3.11 -16.78
N ARG A 434 -12.79 3.89 -17.55
CA ARG A 434 -13.88 3.37 -18.38
C ARG A 434 -13.92 3.97 -19.79
N GLY A 435 -12.76 4.34 -20.35
CA GLY A 435 -12.71 5.23 -21.51
C GLY A 435 -12.88 6.68 -21.05
N PHE A 436 -12.20 7.61 -21.74
CA PHE A 436 -12.26 9.01 -21.38
C PHE A 436 -13.69 9.55 -21.57
N ASP A 437 -14.38 9.78 -20.45
CA ASP A 437 -15.75 10.24 -20.43
C ASP A 437 -15.88 11.53 -19.59
N LEU A 438 -15.99 12.65 -20.29
CA LEU A 438 -16.11 13.98 -19.69
C LEU A 438 -17.44 14.19 -18.95
N SER A 439 -18.51 13.43 -19.30
CA SER A 439 -19.81 13.54 -18.63
C SER A 439 -19.73 13.19 -17.14
N LYS A 440 -18.66 12.51 -16.73
CA LYS A 440 -18.40 12.12 -15.35
C LYS A 440 -17.68 13.16 -14.50
N ALA A 441 -17.34 14.31 -15.06
CA ALA A 441 -16.60 15.33 -14.33
C ALA A 441 -17.30 15.74 -13.03
N HIS A 442 -18.63 15.79 -13.01
CA HIS A 442 -19.39 16.07 -11.79
C HIS A 442 -19.30 14.94 -10.76
N GLU A 443 -19.48 13.69 -11.18
CA GLU A 443 -19.32 12.51 -10.30
C GLU A 443 -17.90 12.43 -9.73
N ILE A 444 -16.89 12.74 -10.56
CA ILE A 444 -15.49 12.76 -10.13
C ILE A 444 -15.24 13.89 -9.13
N GLU A 445 -15.81 15.07 -9.35
CA GLU A 445 -15.73 16.21 -8.43
C GLU A 445 -16.31 15.88 -7.05
N GLU A 446 -17.47 15.24 -7.00
CA GLU A 446 -18.10 14.78 -5.76
C GLU A 446 -17.26 13.71 -5.04
N ASN A 447 -16.50 12.92 -5.78
CA ASN A 447 -15.60 11.92 -5.25
C ASN A 447 -14.28 12.50 -4.69
N ILE A 448 -14.00 13.80 -4.88
CA ILE A 448 -12.86 14.49 -4.26
C ILE A 448 -13.27 14.93 -2.84
N ALA A 449 -12.73 14.24 -1.86
CA ALA A 449 -12.94 14.57 -0.45
C ALA A 449 -11.78 15.42 0.10
N VAL A 450 -12.10 16.30 1.04
CA VAL A 450 -11.12 17.14 1.73
C VAL A 450 -10.66 16.43 3.01
N LYS A 451 -9.35 16.29 3.16
CA LYS A 451 -8.74 15.78 4.39
C LYS A 451 -8.96 16.80 5.52
N ARG A 452 -9.62 16.41 6.60
CA ARG A 452 -9.86 17.26 7.76
C ARG A 452 -8.71 17.12 8.75
N GLY A 453 -7.91 18.17 8.89
CA GLY A 453 -6.78 18.22 9.84
C GLY A 453 -5.64 17.23 9.53
N ASN A 454 -4.92 16.82 10.56
CA ASN A 454 -3.87 15.78 10.46
C ASN A 454 -4.45 14.35 10.51
N GLU A 455 -5.76 14.20 10.49
CA GLU A 455 -6.43 12.91 10.53
C GLU A 455 -6.26 12.19 9.21
N THR A 456 -5.81 10.95 9.29
CA THR A 456 -5.90 10.03 8.16
C THR A 456 -7.33 9.51 8.06
N ILE A 457 -7.82 9.18 6.88
CA ILE A 457 -9.17 8.60 6.64
C ILE A 457 -9.43 7.42 7.59
N ALA A 458 -8.38 6.71 7.94
CA ALA A 458 -8.41 5.57 8.86
C ALA A 458 -8.84 5.93 10.29
N THR A 459 -8.90 7.20 10.65
CA THR A 459 -9.31 7.64 11.99
C THR A 459 -10.79 7.99 12.07
N HIS A 460 -11.49 8.11 10.95
CA HIS A 460 -12.92 8.36 10.97
C HIS A 460 -13.69 7.14 11.49
N GLU A 461 -14.66 7.38 12.34
CA GLU A 461 -15.62 6.40 12.85
C GLU A 461 -16.61 5.97 11.75
N GLY A 462 -17.28 4.84 11.93
CA GLY A 462 -18.31 4.38 11.02
C GLY A 462 -17.85 3.38 9.97
N VAL A 463 -18.56 3.33 8.84
CA VAL A 463 -18.34 2.33 7.80
C VAL A 463 -17.36 2.83 6.73
N HIS A 464 -16.44 1.96 6.33
CA HIS A 464 -15.47 2.22 5.27
C HIS A 464 -15.55 1.13 4.21
N CYS A 465 -15.65 1.51 2.95
CA CYS A 465 -15.62 0.60 1.80
C CYS A 465 -14.29 0.73 1.07
N LEU A 466 -13.53 -0.37 0.94
CA LEU A 466 -12.19 -0.34 0.35
C LEU A 466 -11.81 -1.68 -0.29
N THR A 467 -10.73 -1.68 -1.07
CA THR A 467 -10.13 -2.92 -1.57
C THR A 467 -9.05 -3.45 -0.63
N GLY A 468 -8.72 -4.74 -0.74
CA GLY A 468 -7.66 -5.35 0.08
C GLY A 468 -6.31 -4.63 -0.03
N HIS A 469 -5.95 -4.15 -1.22
CA HIS A 469 -4.71 -3.40 -1.44
C HIS A 469 -4.77 -2.01 -0.77
N ALA A 470 -5.86 -1.27 -0.94
CA ALA A 470 -6.06 0.03 -0.27
C ALA A 470 -6.12 -0.10 1.27
N GLY A 471 -6.54 -1.27 1.76
CA GLY A 471 -6.61 -1.58 3.19
C GLY A 471 -5.26 -1.89 3.85
N LYS A 472 -4.19 -2.11 3.08
CA LYS A 472 -2.87 -2.40 3.67
C LYS A 472 -2.41 -1.24 4.54
N GLY A 473 -1.95 -1.55 5.76
CA GLY A 473 -1.59 -0.52 6.76
C GLY A 473 -2.76 0.00 7.61
N GLN A 474 -4.00 -0.18 7.17
CA GLN A 474 -5.20 0.27 7.88
C GLN A 474 -5.64 -0.72 8.96
N GLN A 475 -6.56 -0.30 9.84
CA GLN A 475 -7.16 -1.18 10.83
C GLN A 475 -8.58 -0.72 11.16
N PHE A 476 -9.44 -1.70 11.39
CA PHE A 476 -10.85 -1.54 11.72
C PHE A 476 -11.19 -2.38 12.94
N ASP A 477 -12.19 -2.01 13.69
CA ASP A 477 -12.64 -2.83 14.80
C ASP A 477 -13.32 -4.11 14.29
N TRP A 478 -14.12 -3.95 13.22
CA TRP A 478 -14.84 -5.03 12.55
C TRP A 478 -14.53 -5.01 11.05
N VAL A 479 -14.43 -6.19 10.46
CA VAL A 479 -14.17 -6.31 9.03
C VAL A 479 -15.17 -7.29 8.41
N PHE A 480 -15.78 -6.89 7.30
CA PHE A 480 -16.48 -7.77 6.38
C PHE A 480 -15.61 -7.96 5.14
N VAL A 481 -15.28 -9.21 4.82
CA VAL A 481 -14.55 -9.59 3.60
C VAL A 481 -15.55 -10.18 2.62
N LEU A 482 -15.91 -9.42 1.57
CA LEU A 482 -16.91 -9.85 0.61
C LEU A 482 -16.27 -10.54 -0.60
N GLY A 483 -16.92 -11.57 -1.08
CA GLY A 483 -16.54 -12.20 -2.34
C GLY A 483 -15.54 -13.33 -2.20
N LEU A 484 -15.71 -14.20 -1.20
CA LEU A 484 -14.94 -15.45 -1.07
C LEU A 484 -15.44 -16.50 -2.08
N GLU A 485 -15.43 -16.12 -3.38
CA GLU A 485 -15.79 -16.98 -4.50
C GLU A 485 -14.59 -17.18 -5.43
N ASP A 486 -14.48 -18.37 -6.03
CA ASP A 486 -13.48 -18.61 -7.08
C ASP A 486 -13.66 -17.63 -8.25
N GLY A 487 -12.55 -17.08 -8.73
CA GLY A 487 -12.54 -16.00 -9.73
C GLY A 487 -12.68 -14.59 -9.14
N THR A 488 -12.98 -14.46 -7.84
CA THR A 488 -12.94 -13.20 -7.07
C THR A 488 -11.81 -13.23 -6.04
N ILE A 489 -11.84 -14.20 -5.12
CA ILE A 489 -10.75 -14.55 -4.19
C ILE A 489 -10.63 -16.09 -4.17
N PRO A 490 -9.65 -16.68 -4.85
CA PRO A 490 -8.61 -16.05 -5.68
C PRO A 490 -9.16 -15.38 -6.94
N ASP A 491 -8.43 -14.36 -7.44
CA ASP A 491 -8.75 -13.69 -8.70
C ASP A 491 -8.68 -14.69 -9.87
N PHE A 492 -9.56 -14.56 -10.87
CA PHE A 492 -9.64 -15.47 -12.03
C PHE A 492 -8.34 -15.61 -12.81
N ARG A 493 -7.40 -14.68 -12.65
CA ARG A 493 -6.08 -14.69 -13.28
C ARG A 493 -5.07 -15.56 -12.53
N ALA A 494 -5.31 -15.83 -11.25
CA ALA A 494 -4.43 -16.66 -10.41
C ALA A 494 -4.59 -18.14 -10.75
N LYS A 495 -3.84 -18.65 -11.72
CA LYS A 495 -3.93 -20.03 -12.21
C LYS A 495 -2.83 -20.95 -11.68
N ASP A 496 -1.67 -20.41 -11.38
CA ASP A 496 -0.52 -21.13 -10.87
C ASP A 496 -0.43 -21.06 -9.34
N PRO A 497 0.34 -21.95 -8.69
CA PRO A 497 0.47 -21.97 -7.23
C PRO A 497 1.03 -20.67 -6.62
N GLU A 498 1.90 -19.97 -7.33
CA GLU A 498 2.52 -18.73 -6.84
C GLU A 498 1.50 -17.59 -6.81
N SER A 499 0.76 -17.41 -7.91
CA SER A 499 -0.35 -16.44 -7.98
C SER A 499 -1.44 -16.72 -6.94
N LYS A 500 -1.75 -18.01 -6.70
CA LYS A 500 -2.70 -18.40 -5.64
C LYS A 500 -2.18 -18.11 -4.24
N CYS A 501 -0.89 -18.31 -4.01
CA CYS A 501 -0.24 -17.93 -2.75
C CYS A 501 -0.34 -16.42 -2.52
N GLU A 502 -0.14 -15.59 -3.55
CA GLU A 502 -0.32 -14.13 -3.47
C GLU A 502 -1.76 -13.76 -3.12
N GLU A 503 -2.75 -14.40 -3.74
CA GLU A 503 -4.17 -14.18 -3.42
C GLU A 503 -4.51 -14.60 -1.98
N ALA A 504 -3.92 -15.67 -1.47
CA ALA A 504 -4.05 -16.05 -0.06
C ALA A 504 -3.42 -15.01 0.88
N ARG A 505 -2.31 -14.39 0.49
CA ARG A 505 -1.70 -13.27 1.22
C ARG A 505 -2.61 -12.04 1.22
N VAL A 506 -3.23 -11.72 0.07
CA VAL A 506 -4.22 -10.63 -0.01
C VAL A 506 -5.38 -10.90 0.96
N LEU A 507 -5.93 -12.11 0.98
CA LEU A 507 -6.98 -12.49 1.93
C LEU A 507 -6.51 -12.38 3.39
N SER A 508 -5.31 -12.87 3.71
CA SER A 508 -4.69 -12.75 5.03
C SER A 508 -4.54 -11.29 5.46
N VAL A 509 -4.10 -10.42 4.54
CA VAL A 509 -4.03 -8.97 4.77
C VAL A 509 -5.42 -8.40 5.07
N MET A 510 -6.45 -8.75 4.30
CA MET A 510 -7.83 -8.28 4.52
C MET A 510 -8.35 -8.68 5.91
N ILE A 511 -8.18 -9.95 6.29
CA ILE A 511 -8.59 -10.48 7.61
C ILE A 511 -7.82 -9.76 8.74
N SER A 512 -6.52 -9.60 8.61
CA SER A 512 -5.65 -8.98 9.61
C SER A 512 -5.90 -7.48 9.84
N ARG A 513 -6.79 -6.88 9.06
CA ARG A 513 -7.26 -5.48 9.32
C ARG A 513 -8.22 -5.42 10.51
N ALA A 514 -8.85 -6.54 10.86
CA ALA A 514 -9.78 -6.62 11.97
C ALA A 514 -9.08 -6.60 13.33
N ARG A 515 -9.68 -5.89 14.27
CA ARG A 515 -9.26 -5.85 15.65
C ARG A 515 -10.08 -6.82 16.51
N ILE A 516 -11.41 -6.73 16.45
CA ILE A 516 -12.36 -7.48 17.30
C ILE A 516 -12.98 -8.64 16.54
N GLY A 517 -13.47 -8.38 15.33
CA GLY A 517 -14.21 -9.40 14.59
C GLY A 517 -14.02 -9.31 13.08
N VAL A 518 -14.06 -10.48 12.44
CA VAL A 518 -14.01 -10.61 10.98
C VAL A 518 -15.06 -11.58 10.47
N PHE A 519 -15.80 -11.16 9.45
CA PHE A 519 -16.82 -11.96 8.79
C PHE A 519 -16.52 -12.05 7.30
N GLY A 520 -16.20 -13.25 6.82
CA GLY A 520 -16.13 -13.57 5.41
C GLY A 520 -17.52 -13.83 4.85
N THR A 521 -17.75 -13.46 3.59
CA THR A 521 -19.00 -13.78 2.90
C THR A 521 -18.75 -14.30 1.49
N TYR A 522 -19.64 -15.14 1.01
CA TYR A 522 -19.70 -15.54 -0.39
C TYR A 522 -21.14 -15.70 -0.84
N THR A 523 -21.37 -15.52 -2.15
CA THR A 523 -22.68 -15.72 -2.77
C THR A 523 -22.71 -17.02 -3.57
N LYS A 524 -23.84 -17.74 -3.54
CA LYS A 524 -24.04 -18.98 -4.28
C LYS A 524 -24.14 -18.73 -5.79
N GLY A 525 -24.53 -17.54 -6.18
CA GLY A 525 -24.60 -17.15 -7.58
C GLY A 525 -24.75 -15.65 -7.77
N LYS A 526 -24.71 -15.24 -9.02
CA LYS A 526 -24.95 -13.87 -9.45
C LYS A 526 -25.73 -13.82 -10.76
N VAL A 527 -26.48 -12.76 -10.94
CA VAL A 527 -27.12 -12.45 -12.22
C VAL A 527 -26.13 -11.65 -13.06
N ASP A 528 -25.77 -12.15 -14.23
CA ASP A 528 -24.88 -11.44 -15.13
C ASP A 528 -25.60 -10.25 -15.82
N ARG A 529 -24.82 -9.42 -16.55
CA ARG A 529 -25.35 -8.22 -17.24
C ARG A 529 -26.43 -8.51 -18.30
N TRP A 530 -26.63 -9.79 -18.66
CA TRP A 530 -27.67 -10.23 -19.60
C TRP A 530 -28.87 -10.86 -18.89
N GLY A 531 -28.94 -10.78 -17.54
CA GLY A 531 -30.03 -11.33 -16.74
C GLY A 531 -29.96 -12.85 -16.51
N LYS A 532 -28.86 -13.52 -16.88
CA LYS A 532 -28.69 -14.95 -16.67
C LYS A 532 -28.05 -15.22 -15.31
N TYR A 533 -28.67 -16.08 -14.51
CA TYR A 533 -28.11 -16.55 -13.25
C TYR A 533 -26.91 -17.49 -13.54
N ARG A 534 -25.84 -17.27 -12.80
CA ARG A 534 -24.64 -18.11 -12.82
C ARG A 534 -24.29 -18.51 -11.41
N GLU A 535 -24.08 -19.79 -11.19
CA GLU A 535 -23.59 -20.31 -9.92
C GLU A 535 -22.13 -19.91 -9.71
N ASN A 536 -21.81 -19.53 -8.49
CA ASN A 536 -20.46 -19.28 -8.03
C ASN A 536 -19.90 -20.51 -7.31
N THR A 537 -18.63 -20.79 -7.51
CA THR A 537 -17.89 -21.77 -6.71
C THR A 537 -17.31 -21.07 -5.48
N PRO A 538 -17.51 -21.61 -4.26
CA PRO A 538 -16.85 -21.06 -3.08
C PRO A 538 -15.33 -21.06 -3.22
N SER A 539 -14.67 -20.07 -2.64
CA SER A 539 -13.20 -19.96 -2.62
C SER A 539 -12.56 -21.20 -1.99
N GLU A 540 -11.50 -21.72 -2.59
CA GLU A 540 -10.68 -22.79 -2.02
C GLU A 540 -10.10 -22.43 -0.63
N PHE A 541 -9.91 -21.14 -0.34
CA PHE A 541 -9.40 -20.66 0.95
C PHE A 541 -10.39 -20.85 2.12
N ILE A 542 -11.66 -21.03 1.84
CA ILE A 542 -12.69 -21.29 2.86
C ILE A 542 -12.38 -22.56 3.66
N GLU A 543 -11.85 -23.60 3.03
CA GLU A 543 -11.51 -24.85 3.70
C GLU A 543 -10.36 -24.70 4.71
N TYR A 544 -9.49 -23.72 4.51
CA TYR A 544 -8.48 -23.34 5.51
C TYR A 544 -9.10 -22.57 6.66
N LEU A 545 -9.94 -21.57 6.35
CA LEU A 545 -10.59 -20.72 7.37
C LEU A 545 -11.46 -21.55 8.33
N LYS A 546 -12.20 -22.55 7.82
CA LYS A 546 -13.03 -23.45 8.65
C LYS A 546 -12.24 -24.26 9.68
N LYS A 547 -10.93 -24.45 9.46
CA LYS A 547 -10.03 -25.13 10.40
C LYS A 547 -9.57 -24.26 11.56
N ALA A 548 -9.82 -22.94 11.51
CA ALA A 548 -9.42 -22.04 12.58
C ALA A 548 -10.22 -22.33 13.87
N PRO A 549 -9.58 -22.44 15.03
CA PRO A 549 -10.27 -22.67 16.30
C PRO A 549 -11.33 -21.60 16.58
N GLY A 550 -12.56 -22.04 16.86
CA GLY A 550 -13.68 -21.14 17.18
C GLY A 550 -14.27 -20.40 15.99
N PHE A 551 -13.94 -20.80 14.75
CA PHE A 551 -14.48 -20.18 13.54
C PHE A 551 -15.95 -20.54 13.34
N LEU A 552 -16.80 -19.53 13.17
CA LEU A 552 -18.24 -19.69 13.02
C LEU A 552 -18.62 -19.95 11.56
N CYS A 553 -19.41 -20.99 11.33
CA CYS A 553 -19.91 -21.31 9.99
C CYS A 553 -21.42 -21.09 9.91
N GLY A 554 -21.84 -20.23 9.00
CA GLY A 554 -23.24 -19.91 8.75
C GLY A 554 -23.71 -18.62 9.41
N LYS A 555 -24.68 -17.98 8.76
CA LYS A 555 -25.31 -16.72 9.18
C LYS A 555 -25.86 -16.82 10.62
N ASP A 556 -26.63 -17.88 10.91
CA ASP A 556 -27.29 -18.07 12.20
C ASP A 556 -26.30 -18.22 13.36
N ALA A 557 -25.16 -18.87 13.13
CA ALA A 557 -24.10 -19.00 14.13
C ALA A 557 -23.49 -17.63 14.48
N ILE A 558 -23.25 -16.80 13.47
CA ILE A 558 -22.72 -15.43 13.65
C ILE A 558 -23.76 -14.55 14.38
N GLU A 559 -25.01 -14.57 13.95
CA GLU A 559 -26.08 -13.78 14.56
C GLU A 559 -26.34 -14.23 16.02
N THR A 560 -26.29 -15.54 16.28
CA THR A 560 -26.39 -16.07 17.63
C THR A 560 -25.25 -15.60 18.53
N TRP A 561 -24.01 -15.61 18.02
CA TRP A 561 -22.88 -15.09 18.76
C TRP A 561 -23.05 -13.59 19.04
N CYS A 562 -23.40 -12.79 18.05
CA CYS A 562 -23.65 -11.36 18.21
C CYS A 562 -24.78 -11.07 19.23
N GLY A 563 -25.85 -11.88 19.22
CA GLY A 563 -26.95 -11.74 20.18
C GLY A 563 -26.59 -12.09 21.64
N LYS A 564 -25.51 -12.86 21.86
CA LYS A 564 -25.02 -13.27 23.17
C LYS A 564 -23.75 -12.54 23.62
N ALA A 565 -23.16 -11.75 22.74
CA ALA A 565 -21.90 -11.09 23.01
C ALA A 565 -22.02 -10.08 24.16
N ASP A 566 -21.05 -10.09 25.05
CA ASP A 566 -20.93 -9.06 26.08
C ASP A 566 -20.34 -7.77 25.46
N TYR A 567 -21.26 -6.94 24.96
CA TYR A 567 -20.87 -5.68 24.33
C TYR A 567 -20.22 -4.70 25.29
N GLN A 568 -20.47 -4.79 26.62
CA GLN A 568 -19.79 -3.95 27.61
C GLN A 568 -18.32 -4.35 27.74
N ALA A 569 -18.03 -5.65 27.82
CA ALA A 569 -16.65 -6.14 27.83
C ALA A 569 -15.91 -5.80 26.53
N ILE A 570 -16.58 -5.88 25.37
CA ILE A 570 -16.00 -5.51 24.06
C ILE A 570 -15.72 -4.00 24.00
N ALA A 571 -16.56 -3.15 24.54
CA ALA A 571 -16.36 -1.69 24.54
C ALA A 571 -15.14 -1.24 25.36
N LEU A 572 -14.71 -2.04 26.33
CA LEU A 572 -13.53 -1.76 27.17
C LEU A 572 -12.21 -2.20 26.55
N MET A 573 -12.24 -2.84 25.40
CA MET A 573 -11.08 -3.31 24.62
C MET A 573 -10.55 -2.20 23.70
#